data_3855c4df9da0bf4dab74bfa50690d266
#
_entry.id   3855c4df9da0bf4dab74bfa50690d266
#
_cell.length_a   1.000
_cell.length_b   1.000
_cell.length_c   1.000
_cell.angle_alpha   90.00
_cell.angle_beta   90.00
_cell.angle_gamma   90.00
#
_symmetry.space_group_name_H-M   'P 1'
#
loop_
_entity.id
_entity.type
_entity.pdbx_description
1 polymer ?
#
loop_
_entity_poly.entity_id
_entity_poly.type
_entity_poly.pdbx_seq_one_letter_code
_entity_poly.pdbx_strand_id
1 'polypeptide(L)'
;VMGEGNPGLAIEPAFYARARELTSEHGTMFVVDSIQAGLRARGVLSIVDYPGFETLDEPDMESYSKALNAGQFPLSVLALSERAAETHRAGLNGNTMTTKPRALDIAVAVLDSFTDERRQNICNRGQELVERLANLGDATNGAVTGAQGTGLLLSCELDSRYKVYGANSTEEYLRQHGLGVIHGGEHSLRYTPVFDIGPKEVDLIVELTRDALLHGPASD
;
A
#
# COMPACT_ATOMS: atom_id res chain seq x y z
N VAL A 1 2.54 4.46 6.63
CA VAL A 1 3.85 4.47 5.96
C VAL A 1 4.25 3.04 5.65
N MET A 2 4.44 2.75 4.37
CA MET A 2 4.96 1.46 3.94
C MET A 2 6.30 1.65 3.27
N GLY A 3 7.37 1.22 3.93
CA GLY A 3 8.68 1.06 3.31
C GLY A 3 8.97 -0.41 3.02
N GLU A 4 10.00 -0.70 2.22
CA GLU A 4 10.41 -2.09 1.96
C GLU A 4 10.97 -2.78 3.21
N GLY A 5 11.53 -2.02 4.14
CA GLY A 5 12.16 -2.52 5.36
C GLY A 5 11.28 -2.61 6.60
N ASN A 6 10.00 -2.21 6.53
CA ASN A 6 9.13 -2.17 7.71
C ASN A 6 7.71 -2.65 7.41
N PRO A 7 6.99 -3.19 8.43
CA PRO A 7 5.56 -3.40 8.34
C PRO A 7 4.84 -2.09 8.03
N GLY A 8 3.70 -2.19 7.35
CA GLY A 8 2.90 -1.03 7.01
C GLY A 8 2.22 -0.43 8.24
N LEU A 9 2.49 0.83 8.51
CA LEU A 9 1.80 1.61 9.54
C LEU A 9 1.01 2.76 8.90
N ALA A 10 -0.24 2.93 9.29
CA ALA A 10 -0.98 4.15 8.98
C ALA A 10 -0.36 5.31 9.77
N ILE A 11 -0.25 6.48 9.14
CA ILE A 11 0.09 7.71 9.87
C ILE A 11 -1.18 8.31 10.45
N GLU A 12 -1.05 8.88 11.64
CA GLU A 12 -2.15 9.59 12.27
C GLU A 12 -2.28 11.02 11.72
N PRO A 13 -3.52 11.56 11.61
CA PRO A 13 -3.73 12.94 11.17
C PRO A 13 -2.92 13.97 11.99
N ALA A 14 -2.78 13.75 13.29
CA ALA A 14 -1.98 14.62 14.16
C ALA A 14 -0.48 14.64 13.78
N PHE A 15 0.08 13.47 13.36
CA PHE A 15 1.45 13.41 12.87
C PHE A 15 1.62 14.22 11.57
N TYR A 16 0.69 14.03 10.63
CA TYR A 16 0.70 14.78 9.37
C TYR A 16 0.59 16.28 9.61
N ALA A 17 -0.39 16.71 10.44
CA ALA A 17 -0.60 18.12 10.78
C ALA A 17 0.67 18.75 11.38
N ARG A 18 1.34 18.05 12.32
CA ARG A 18 2.58 18.57 12.92
C ARG A 18 3.74 18.62 11.94
N ALA A 19 3.86 17.63 11.05
CA ALA A 19 4.87 17.64 10.00
C ALA A 19 4.65 18.81 9.02
N ARG A 20 3.38 19.06 8.64
CA ARG A 20 3.00 20.17 7.76
C ARG A 20 3.28 21.54 8.41
N GLU A 21 2.95 21.69 9.67
CA GLU A 21 3.24 22.91 10.45
C GLU A 21 4.74 23.20 10.48
N LEU A 22 5.56 22.23 10.88
CA LEU A 22 7.01 22.37 10.96
C LEU A 22 7.65 22.71 9.61
N THR A 23 7.22 22.04 8.54
CA THR A 23 7.75 22.34 7.20
C THR A 23 7.37 23.73 6.74
N SER A 24 6.18 24.20 7.09
CA SER A 24 5.75 25.59 6.80
C SER A 24 6.54 26.62 7.60
N GLU A 25 6.72 26.41 8.90
CA GLU A 25 7.52 27.28 9.78
C GLU A 25 8.95 27.46 9.28
N HIS A 26 9.56 26.39 8.76
CA HIS A 26 10.93 26.40 8.29
C HIS A 26 11.09 26.64 6.78
N GLY A 27 10.02 26.95 6.07
CA GLY A 27 10.05 27.19 4.63
C GLY A 27 10.43 25.96 3.80
N THR A 28 10.35 24.77 4.37
CA THR A 28 10.68 23.50 3.72
C THR A 28 9.48 22.99 2.91
N MET A 29 9.74 22.37 1.75
CA MET A 29 8.71 21.70 0.97
C MET A 29 8.32 20.39 1.66
N PHE A 30 7.01 20.11 1.74
CA PHE A 30 6.47 18.89 2.29
C PHE A 30 6.05 17.95 1.16
N VAL A 31 6.66 16.77 1.12
CA VAL A 31 6.41 15.77 0.08
C VAL A 31 5.75 14.54 0.69
N VAL A 32 4.66 14.10 0.10
CA VAL A 32 4.00 12.83 0.43
C VAL A 32 4.24 11.83 -0.70
N ASP A 33 4.72 10.66 -0.35
CA ASP A 33 4.90 9.55 -1.29
C ASP A 33 3.70 8.61 -1.21
N SER A 34 2.75 8.79 -2.13
CA SER A 34 1.56 7.95 -2.30
C SER A 34 1.70 6.92 -3.43
N ILE A 35 2.94 6.64 -3.87
CA ILE A 35 3.20 5.68 -4.96
C ILE A 35 2.57 4.32 -4.67
N GLN A 36 2.61 3.86 -3.44
CA GLN A 36 2.02 2.57 -3.06
C GLN A 36 0.62 2.69 -2.46
N ALA A 37 0.36 3.73 -1.68
CA ALA A 37 -0.90 3.91 -0.97
C ALA A 37 -2.01 4.45 -1.88
N GLY A 38 -1.69 5.32 -2.82
CA GLY A 38 -2.67 5.93 -3.73
C GLY A 38 -3.53 4.90 -4.44
N LEU A 39 -4.85 5.07 -4.42
CA LEU A 39 -5.92 4.15 -4.83
C LEU A 39 -6.03 2.89 -3.97
N ARG A 40 -4.91 2.27 -3.58
CA ARG A 40 -4.89 0.98 -2.91
C ARG A 40 -5.42 1.03 -1.48
N ALA A 41 -5.10 2.09 -0.76
CA ALA A 41 -5.50 2.19 0.64
C ALA A 41 -7.00 2.50 0.82
N ARG A 42 -7.55 3.43 0.03
CA ARG A 42 -8.95 3.85 0.18
C ARG A 42 -9.69 4.04 -1.14
N GLY A 43 -9.09 3.73 -2.28
CA GLY A 43 -9.67 4.00 -3.60
C GLY A 43 -9.63 5.48 -3.99
N VAL A 44 -8.84 6.29 -3.30
CA VAL A 44 -8.58 7.71 -3.59
C VAL A 44 -7.08 7.93 -3.78
N LEU A 45 -6.71 9.00 -4.47
CA LEU A 45 -5.30 9.28 -4.77
C LEU A 45 -4.59 9.95 -3.60
N SER A 46 -5.11 11.09 -3.16
CA SER A 46 -4.41 11.95 -2.20
C SER A 46 -4.65 11.53 -0.76
N ILE A 47 -3.66 11.78 0.08
CA ILE A 47 -3.74 11.56 1.51
C ILE A 47 -4.82 12.45 2.16
N VAL A 48 -5.05 13.66 1.64
CA VAL A 48 -6.07 14.57 2.19
C VAL A 48 -7.50 14.13 1.89
N ASP A 49 -7.69 13.13 1.01
CA ASP A 49 -8.99 12.49 0.79
C ASP A 49 -9.27 11.36 1.81
N TYR A 50 -8.36 11.08 2.74
CA TYR A 50 -8.53 10.04 3.74
C TYR A 50 -9.30 10.58 4.96
N PRO A 51 -10.15 9.72 5.60
CA PRO A 51 -10.88 10.11 6.81
C PRO A 51 -9.97 10.68 7.90
N GLY A 52 -10.30 11.88 8.35
CA GLY A 52 -9.55 12.64 9.35
C GLY A 52 -8.45 13.54 8.80
N PHE A 53 -8.21 13.54 7.48
CA PHE A 53 -7.25 14.41 6.82
C PHE A 53 -7.92 15.54 6.00
N GLU A 54 -9.24 15.49 5.80
CA GLU A 54 -9.99 16.33 4.86
C GLU A 54 -9.92 17.83 5.17
N THR A 55 -9.56 18.19 6.39
CA THR A 55 -9.43 19.58 6.83
C THR A 55 -7.97 20.01 6.98
N LEU A 56 -7.03 19.15 6.65
CA LEU A 56 -5.60 19.45 6.77
C LEU A 56 -5.07 20.06 5.46
N ASP A 57 -4.07 20.89 5.59
CA ASP A 57 -3.42 21.53 4.44
C ASP A 57 -2.77 20.46 3.53
N GLU A 58 -2.98 20.59 2.23
CA GLU A 58 -2.36 19.72 1.23
C GLU A 58 -0.82 19.75 1.31
N PRO A 59 -0.16 18.64 0.90
CA PRO A 59 1.29 18.64 0.78
C PRO A 59 1.73 19.57 -0.38
N ASP A 60 2.97 20.04 -0.35
CA ASP A 60 3.52 20.82 -1.47
C ASP A 60 3.69 19.93 -2.71
N MET A 61 3.97 18.66 -2.53
CA MET A 61 4.09 17.65 -3.59
C MET A 61 3.53 16.32 -3.14
N GLU A 62 2.89 15.61 -4.05
CA GLU A 62 2.47 14.24 -3.82
C GLU A 62 2.73 13.37 -5.05
N SER A 63 3.38 12.22 -4.85
CA SER A 63 3.75 11.31 -5.95
C SER A 63 2.81 10.12 -6.04
N TYR A 64 2.45 9.74 -7.27
CA TYR A 64 1.57 8.60 -7.57
C TYR A 64 2.18 7.71 -8.65
N SER A 65 1.96 6.38 -8.55
CA SER A 65 2.38 5.41 -9.56
C SER A 65 1.63 4.08 -9.34
N LYS A 66 2.27 2.97 -9.58
CA LYS A 66 1.81 1.58 -9.30
C LYS A 66 0.34 1.34 -9.71
N ALA A 67 -0.60 1.39 -8.78
CA ALA A 67 -2.01 1.11 -9.04
C ALA A 67 -2.61 2.01 -10.13
N LEU A 68 -2.12 3.24 -10.26
CA LEU A 68 -2.59 4.21 -11.26
C LEU A 68 -2.41 3.73 -12.71
N ASN A 69 -1.46 2.85 -12.98
CA ASN A 69 -1.20 2.33 -14.33
C ASN A 69 -1.69 0.89 -14.55
N ALA A 70 -2.38 0.30 -13.60
CA ALA A 70 -2.87 -1.08 -13.63
C ALA A 70 -1.78 -2.13 -13.99
N GLY A 71 -0.51 -1.82 -13.77
CA GLY A 71 0.63 -2.68 -14.14
C GLY A 71 0.88 -2.80 -15.65
N GLN A 72 0.26 -1.96 -16.49
CA GLN A 72 0.35 -2.07 -17.94
C GLN A 72 1.55 -1.30 -18.54
N PHE A 73 1.75 -0.06 -18.11
CA PHE A 73 2.85 0.77 -18.57
C PHE A 73 3.49 1.54 -17.42
N PRO A 74 4.81 1.76 -17.44
CA PRO A 74 5.46 2.64 -16.49
C PRO A 74 4.84 4.04 -16.54
N LEU A 75 4.32 4.51 -15.41
CA LEU A 75 3.78 5.84 -15.22
C LEU A 75 4.04 6.29 -13.79
N SER A 76 4.52 7.51 -13.65
CA SER A 76 4.55 8.23 -12.37
C SER A 76 4.01 9.63 -12.58
N VAL A 77 3.26 10.12 -11.64
CA VAL A 77 2.69 11.47 -11.62
C VAL A 77 3.16 12.16 -10.35
N LEU A 78 3.58 13.41 -10.48
CA LEU A 78 3.88 14.29 -9.37
C LEU A 78 2.87 15.44 -9.40
N ALA A 79 1.99 15.49 -8.40
CA ALA A 79 1.14 16.63 -8.16
C ALA A 79 1.93 17.71 -7.42
N LEU A 80 1.74 18.97 -7.80
CA LEU A 80 2.43 20.11 -7.26
C LEU A 80 1.42 21.14 -6.76
N SER A 81 1.64 21.69 -5.55
CA SER A 81 0.97 22.92 -5.13
C SER A 81 1.45 24.12 -5.98
N GLU A 82 0.75 25.24 -5.94
CA GLU A 82 1.18 26.47 -6.62
C GLU A 82 2.61 26.86 -6.23
N ARG A 83 2.91 26.84 -4.91
CA ARG A 83 4.24 27.11 -4.37
C ARG A 83 5.32 26.19 -4.95
N ALA A 84 5.04 24.90 -5.05
CA ALA A 84 5.97 23.93 -5.62
C ALA A 84 6.12 24.13 -7.12
N ALA A 85 5.03 24.44 -7.83
CA ALA A 85 5.03 24.68 -9.27
C ALA A 85 5.89 25.91 -9.67
N GLU A 86 6.00 26.94 -8.83
CA GLU A 86 6.88 28.08 -9.05
C GLU A 86 8.37 27.70 -9.15
N THR A 87 8.77 26.59 -8.53
CA THR A 87 10.14 26.07 -8.58
C THR A 87 10.42 25.23 -9.84
N HIS A 88 9.37 24.81 -10.53
CA HIS A 88 9.49 23.98 -11.72
C HIS A 88 10.05 24.77 -12.91
N ARG A 89 11.00 24.17 -13.62
CA ARG A 89 11.56 24.72 -14.86
C ARG A 89 11.35 23.75 -16.01
N ALA A 90 10.87 24.25 -17.13
CA ALA A 90 10.70 23.46 -18.34
C ALA A 90 12.03 22.77 -18.74
N GLY A 91 11.95 21.49 -19.06
CA GLY A 91 13.11 20.70 -19.45
C GLY A 91 13.89 20.04 -18.29
N LEU A 92 13.61 20.39 -17.02
CA LEU A 92 14.33 19.82 -15.89
C LEU A 92 14.09 18.30 -15.74
N ASN A 93 12.86 17.87 -15.98
CA ASN A 93 12.43 16.48 -15.80
C ASN A 93 12.07 15.79 -17.12
N GLY A 94 12.44 16.39 -18.25
CA GLY A 94 12.12 15.87 -19.58
C GLY A 94 12.94 14.63 -19.94
N ASN A 95 12.25 13.58 -20.38
CA ASN A 95 12.86 12.42 -21.05
C ASN A 95 11.92 11.89 -22.14
N THR A 96 12.42 11.01 -22.99
CA THR A 96 11.65 10.45 -24.12
C THR A 96 10.49 9.54 -23.69
N MET A 97 10.41 9.17 -22.41
CA MET A 97 9.37 8.29 -21.88
C MET A 97 8.27 9.04 -21.13
N THR A 98 8.42 10.35 -20.90
CA THR A 98 7.37 11.18 -20.28
C THR A 98 6.19 11.38 -21.21
N THR A 99 5.01 11.60 -20.64
CA THR A 99 3.76 11.93 -21.36
C THR A 99 3.37 10.93 -22.46
N LYS A 100 3.66 9.62 -22.25
CA LYS A 100 3.20 8.58 -23.18
C LYS A 100 1.67 8.54 -23.24
N PRO A 101 1.01 8.79 -24.41
CA PRO A 101 -0.45 8.84 -24.47
C PRO A 101 -1.11 7.56 -23.96
N ARG A 102 -0.60 6.39 -24.32
CA ARG A 102 -1.14 5.10 -23.85
C ARG A 102 -1.10 4.93 -22.32
N ALA A 103 -0.06 5.41 -21.68
CA ALA A 103 0.04 5.34 -20.22
C ALA A 103 -0.96 6.29 -19.55
N LEU A 104 -1.17 7.48 -20.15
CA LEU A 104 -2.16 8.45 -19.69
C LEU A 104 -3.60 7.94 -19.90
N ASP A 105 -3.90 7.35 -21.05
CA ASP A 105 -5.21 6.76 -21.35
C ASP A 105 -5.55 5.64 -20.32
N ILE A 106 -4.57 4.81 -19.97
CA ILE A 106 -4.76 3.78 -18.96
C ILE A 106 -5.00 4.40 -17.58
N ALA A 107 -4.24 5.43 -17.20
CA ALA A 107 -4.44 6.10 -15.93
C ALA A 107 -5.85 6.72 -15.83
N VAL A 108 -6.35 7.35 -16.88
CA VAL A 108 -7.72 7.87 -16.94
C VAL A 108 -8.72 6.74 -16.78
N ALA A 109 -8.58 5.64 -17.55
CA ALA A 109 -9.48 4.49 -17.44
C ALA A 109 -9.45 3.85 -16.02
N VAL A 110 -8.28 3.82 -15.37
CA VAL A 110 -8.17 3.37 -14.00
C VAL A 110 -8.95 4.28 -13.06
N LEU A 111 -8.76 5.60 -13.14
CA LEU A 111 -9.46 6.56 -12.29
C LEU A 111 -10.98 6.49 -12.49
N ASP A 112 -11.45 6.43 -13.73
CA ASP A 112 -12.87 6.32 -14.07
C ASP A 112 -13.50 5.01 -13.55
N SER A 113 -12.70 3.98 -13.33
CA SER A 113 -13.15 2.68 -12.80
C SER A 113 -13.42 2.68 -11.29
N PHE A 114 -13.02 3.71 -10.55
CA PHE A 114 -13.21 3.79 -9.09
C PHE A 114 -14.59 4.34 -8.72
N THR A 115 -15.59 3.46 -8.78
CA THR A 115 -16.94 3.73 -8.26
C THR A 115 -16.95 3.72 -6.73
N ASP A 116 -18.04 4.22 -6.13
CA ASP A 116 -18.23 4.18 -4.67
C ASP A 116 -18.31 2.73 -4.15
N GLU A 117 -18.90 1.82 -4.95
CA GLU A 117 -18.95 0.39 -4.59
C GLU A 117 -17.54 -0.21 -4.53
N ARG A 118 -16.66 0.12 -5.49
CA ARG A 118 -15.27 -0.35 -5.48
C ARG A 118 -14.49 0.22 -4.30
N ARG A 119 -14.66 1.50 -3.97
CA ARG A 119 -14.06 2.12 -2.79
C ARG A 119 -14.53 1.45 -1.51
N GLN A 120 -15.83 1.18 -1.41
CA GLN A 120 -16.39 0.46 -0.26
C GLN A 120 -15.87 -0.98 -0.18
N ASN A 121 -15.74 -1.70 -1.30
CA ASN A 121 -15.15 -3.03 -1.34
C ASN A 121 -13.71 -3.02 -0.83
N ILE A 122 -12.88 -2.07 -1.28
CA ILE A 122 -11.50 -1.90 -0.82
C ILE A 122 -11.44 -1.77 0.70
N CYS A 123 -12.29 -0.93 1.28
CA CYS A 123 -12.35 -0.71 2.72
C CYS A 123 -12.82 -1.97 3.47
N ASN A 124 -13.93 -2.55 3.05
CA ASN A 124 -14.54 -3.70 3.73
C ASN A 124 -13.66 -4.94 3.66
N ARG A 125 -13.15 -5.28 2.47
CA ARG A 125 -12.26 -6.46 2.30
C ARG A 125 -10.94 -6.26 3.00
N GLY A 126 -10.42 -5.04 3.02
CA GLY A 126 -9.21 -4.71 3.75
C GLY A 126 -9.35 -4.94 5.24
N GLN A 127 -10.42 -4.44 5.84
CA GLN A 127 -10.69 -4.64 7.26
C GLN A 127 -10.91 -6.12 7.59
N GLU A 128 -11.71 -6.83 6.79
CA GLU A 128 -11.92 -8.28 6.94
C GLU A 128 -10.60 -9.06 6.92
N LEU A 129 -9.72 -8.76 5.97
CA LEU A 129 -8.40 -9.41 5.87
C LEU A 129 -7.54 -9.14 7.09
N VAL A 130 -7.47 -7.89 7.57
CA VAL A 130 -6.70 -7.54 8.78
C VAL A 130 -7.19 -8.34 9.98
N GLU A 131 -8.50 -8.35 10.22
CA GLU A 131 -9.11 -9.07 11.36
C GLU A 131 -8.86 -10.58 11.27
N ARG A 132 -9.04 -11.16 10.08
CA ARG A 132 -8.87 -12.60 9.88
C ARG A 132 -7.41 -13.04 9.94
N LEU A 133 -6.48 -12.24 9.41
CA LEU A 133 -5.04 -12.53 9.54
C LEU A 133 -4.58 -12.39 10.98
N ALA A 134 -5.04 -11.38 11.72
CA ALA A 134 -4.73 -11.23 13.15
C ALA A 134 -5.20 -12.46 13.97
N ASN A 135 -6.41 -12.96 13.67
CA ASN A 135 -6.97 -14.13 14.35
C ASN A 135 -6.21 -15.44 14.07
N LEU A 136 -5.35 -15.48 13.04
CA LEU A 136 -4.48 -16.64 12.82
C LEU A 136 -3.46 -16.84 13.95
N GLY A 137 -3.12 -15.81 14.72
CA GLY A 137 -2.20 -15.92 15.84
C GLY A 137 -2.60 -17.04 16.80
N ASP A 138 -3.85 -17.09 17.21
CA ASP A 138 -4.38 -18.12 18.12
C ASP A 138 -4.39 -19.52 17.47
N ALA A 139 -4.69 -19.58 16.18
CA ALA A 139 -4.79 -20.86 15.44
C ALA A 139 -3.44 -21.43 14.99
N THR A 140 -2.34 -20.69 15.14
CA THR A 140 -1.00 -21.05 14.64
C THR A 140 0.09 -20.94 15.72
N ASN A 141 -0.27 -21.16 17.00
CA ASN A 141 0.66 -21.11 18.12
C ASN A 141 1.49 -19.81 18.18
N GLY A 142 0.84 -18.67 17.98
CA GLY A 142 1.48 -17.36 18.04
C GLY A 142 2.33 -17.01 16.82
N ALA A 143 2.14 -17.70 15.69
CA ALA A 143 2.89 -17.40 14.45
C ALA A 143 2.64 -16.00 13.92
N VAL A 144 1.42 -15.47 14.05
CA VAL A 144 1.09 -14.09 13.73
C VAL A 144 1.17 -13.26 15.00
N THR A 145 2.03 -12.24 14.98
CA THR A 145 2.24 -11.31 16.09
C THR A 145 1.47 -10.01 15.92
N GLY A 146 1.06 -9.71 14.69
CA GLY A 146 0.24 -8.54 14.37
C GLY A 146 -0.24 -8.54 12.94
N ALA A 147 -1.37 -7.89 12.70
CA ALA A 147 -1.84 -7.58 11.35
C ALA A 147 -2.42 -6.17 11.32
N GLN A 148 -2.07 -5.41 10.31
CA GLN A 148 -2.49 -4.02 10.17
C GLN A 148 -2.52 -3.60 8.71
N GLY A 149 -3.26 -2.53 8.43
CA GLY A 149 -3.34 -2.00 7.07
C GLY A 149 -4.43 -0.96 6.91
N THR A 150 -4.48 -0.39 5.73
CA THR A 150 -5.55 0.52 5.31
C THR A 150 -6.06 0.05 3.96
N GLY A 151 -7.33 -0.32 3.90
CA GLY A 151 -7.93 -0.93 2.72
C GLY A 151 -7.13 -2.15 2.24
N LEU A 152 -6.82 -2.23 0.96
CA LEU A 152 -6.08 -3.35 0.37
C LEU A 152 -4.55 -3.15 0.35
N LEU A 153 -4.03 -2.48 1.34
CA LEU A 153 -2.62 -2.34 1.62
C LEU A 153 -2.37 -2.81 3.05
N LEU A 154 -1.98 -4.07 3.21
CA LEU A 154 -1.94 -4.74 4.52
C LEU A 154 -0.58 -5.36 4.79
N SER A 155 -0.24 -5.48 6.06
CA SER A 155 0.89 -6.27 6.53
C SER A 155 0.45 -7.25 7.61
N CYS A 156 1.09 -8.40 7.63
CA CYS A 156 0.94 -9.44 8.64
C CYS A 156 2.33 -9.71 9.22
N GLU A 157 2.53 -9.39 10.47
CA GLU A 157 3.77 -9.59 11.19
C GLU A 157 3.83 -11.01 11.75
N LEU A 158 4.95 -11.66 11.53
CA LEU A 158 5.18 -13.03 11.95
C LEU A 158 6.20 -13.08 13.09
N ASP A 159 6.09 -14.10 13.91
CA ASP A 159 7.10 -14.46 14.90
C ASP A 159 8.48 -14.67 14.24
N SER A 160 9.54 -14.37 14.97
CA SER A 160 10.93 -14.39 14.48
C SER A 160 11.42 -15.75 13.97
N ARG A 161 10.75 -16.84 14.30
CA ARG A 161 11.04 -18.17 13.75
C ARG A 161 10.67 -18.31 12.27
N TYR A 162 9.89 -17.38 11.69
CA TYR A 162 9.52 -17.37 10.29
C TYR A 162 10.40 -16.43 9.48
N LYS A 163 11.21 -16.99 8.61
CA LYS A 163 11.93 -16.23 7.60
C LYS A 163 10.96 -15.86 6.48
N VAL A 164 10.70 -14.57 6.27
CA VAL A 164 9.66 -14.15 5.30
C VAL A 164 10.12 -14.07 3.87
N TYR A 165 11.40 -13.87 3.56
CA TYR A 165 11.88 -13.70 2.18
C TYR A 165 13.16 -14.51 1.87
N GLY A 166 13.43 -14.69 0.57
CA GLY A 166 14.58 -15.44 0.06
C GLY A 166 14.31 -16.95 -0.01
N ALA A 167 15.36 -17.72 -0.19
CA ALA A 167 15.24 -19.18 -0.28
C ALA A 167 14.76 -19.78 1.04
N ASN A 168 13.86 -20.77 0.93
CA ASN A 168 13.25 -21.45 2.07
C ASN A 168 12.53 -20.48 3.04
N SER A 169 11.68 -19.62 2.48
CA SER A 169 10.93 -18.61 3.21
C SER A 169 9.43 -18.81 3.10
N THR A 170 8.68 -18.14 4.00
CA THR A 170 7.21 -18.16 3.96
C THR A 170 6.67 -17.56 2.66
N GLU A 171 7.29 -16.49 2.13
CA GLU A 171 6.92 -15.90 0.83
C GLU A 171 7.11 -16.90 -0.32
N GLU A 172 8.23 -17.63 -0.33
CA GLU A 172 8.50 -18.65 -1.35
C GLU A 172 7.49 -19.80 -1.26
N TYR A 173 7.20 -20.28 -0.07
CA TYR A 173 6.18 -21.32 0.17
C TYR A 173 4.82 -20.88 -0.37
N LEU A 174 4.35 -19.69 0.02
CA LEU A 174 3.07 -19.15 -0.43
C LEU A 174 2.99 -19.03 -1.96
N ARG A 175 4.06 -18.56 -2.59
CA ARG A 175 4.15 -18.43 -4.05
C ARG A 175 4.06 -19.79 -4.74
N GLN A 176 4.71 -20.81 -4.19
CA GLN A 176 4.64 -22.20 -4.71
C GLN A 176 3.24 -22.80 -4.55
N HIS A 177 2.45 -22.33 -3.58
CA HIS A 177 1.07 -22.75 -3.35
C HIS A 177 0.02 -21.83 -3.96
N GLY A 178 0.44 -20.89 -4.84
CA GLY A 178 -0.46 -20.08 -5.64
C GLY A 178 -0.84 -18.72 -5.05
N LEU A 179 -0.26 -18.32 -3.92
CA LEU A 179 -0.46 -17.00 -3.32
C LEU A 179 0.78 -16.11 -3.47
N GLY A 180 0.70 -15.10 -4.34
CA GLY A 180 1.73 -14.08 -4.48
C GLY A 180 1.63 -13.06 -3.36
N VAL A 181 2.63 -13.02 -2.48
CA VAL A 181 2.83 -11.98 -1.47
C VAL A 181 4.22 -11.41 -1.61
N ILE A 182 4.50 -10.30 -0.95
CA ILE A 182 5.84 -9.73 -0.84
C ILE A 182 6.17 -9.50 0.63
N HIS A 183 7.45 -9.45 0.95
CA HIS A 183 7.90 -9.10 2.30
C HIS A 183 7.76 -7.59 2.56
N GLY A 184 7.63 -7.22 3.82
CA GLY A 184 7.62 -5.84 4.30
C GLY A 184 8.41 -5.74 5.61
N GLY A 185 9.73 -5.86 5.51
CA GLY A 185 10.61 -6.04 6.68
C GLY A 185 11.05 -7.49 6.85
N GLU A 186 11.76 -7.76 7.93
CA GLU A 186 12.41 -9.06 8.18
C GLU A 186 11.40 -10.17 8.49
N HIS A 187 10.32 -9.81 9.19
CA HIS A 187 9.31 -10.76 9.66
C HIS A 187 7.88 -10.37 9.28
N SER A 188 7.68 -9.66 8.18
CA SER A 188 6.34 -9.24 7.78
C SER A 188 6.04 -9.56 6.32
N LEU A 189 4.88 -10.15 6.10
CA LEU A 189 4.27 -10.35 4.78
C LEU A 189 3.40 -9.15 4.42
N ARG A 190 3.44 -8.74 3.16
CA ARG A 190 2.60 -7.66 2.62
C ARG A 190 1.63 -8.20 1.59
N TYR A 191 0.36 -7.85 1.76
CA TYR A 191 -0.72 -8.24 0.87
C TYR A 191 -1.25 -7.02 0.12
N THR A 192 -1.36 -7.16 -1.20
CA THR A 192 -1.87 -6.12 -2.10
C THR A 192 -2.80 -6.76 -3.14
N PRO A 193 -3.94 -7.35 -2.72
CA PRO A 193 -4.83 -8.04 -3.62
C PRO A 193 -5.47 -7.09 -4.64
N VAL A 194 -6.16 -7.65 -5.64
CA VAL A 194 -6.91 -6.87 -6.64
C VAL A 194 -8.06 -6.10 -5.98
N PHE A 195 -8.45 -4.96 -6.57
CA PHE A 195 -9.48 -4.09 -5.98
C PHE A 195 -10.87 -4.71 -5.91
N ASP A 196 -11.18 -5.62 -6.81
CA ASP A 196 -12.47 -6.31 -6.90
C ASP A 196 -12.44 -7.69 -6.19
N ILE A 197 -11.50 -7.89 -5.26
CA ILE A 197 -11.42 -9.11 -4.47
C ILE A 197 -12.74 -9.40 -3.77
N GLY A 198 -13.21 -10.65 -3.88
CA GLY A 198 -14.42 -11.12 -3.23
C GLY A 198 -14.16 -11.94 -1.96
N PRO A 199 -15.23 -12.36 -1.27
CA PRO A 199 -15.12 -13.17 -0.05
C PRO A 199 -14.35 -14.48 -0.25
N LYS A 200 -14.52 -15.14 -1.40
CA LYS A 200 -13.85 -16.41 -1.69
C LYS A 200 -12.34 -16.28 -1.81
N GLU A 201 -11.87 -15.20 -2.43
CA GLU A 201 -10.45 -14.90 -2.52
C GLU A 201 -9.88 -14.50 -1.16
N VAL A 202 -10.66 -13.81 -0.32
CA VAL A 202 -10.29 -13.53 1.08
C VAL A 202 -10.13 -14.84 1.85
N ASP A 203 -11.10 -15.78 1.73
CA ASP A 203 -11.02 -17.11 2.34
C ASP A 203 -9.73 -17.81 1.92
N LEU A 204 -9.45 -17.84 0.62
CA LEU A 204 -8.27 -18.49 0.07
C LEU A 204 -6.95 -17.87 0.58
N ILE A 205 -6.86 -16.54 0.65
CA ILE A 205 -5.68 -15.86 1.20
C ILE A 205 -5.43 -16.29 2.65
N VAL A 206 -6.47 -16.29 3.47
CA VAL A 206 -6.37 -16.66 4.88
C VAL A 206 -6.00 -18.14 5.05
N GLU A 207 -6.63 -19.04 4.27
CA GLU A 207 -6.33 -20.47 4.31
C GLU A 207 -4.89 -20.79 3.90
N LEU A 208 -4.42 -20.22 2.78
CA LEU A 208 -3.04 -20.42 2.31
C LEU A 208 -2.02 -19.83 3.29
N THR A 209 -2.33 -18.68 3.88
CA THR A 209 -1.46 -18.10 4.91
C THR A 209 -1.39 -19.02 6.14
N ARG A 210 -2.53 -19.53 6.61
CA ARG A 210 -2.58 -20.49 7.71
C ARG A 210 -1.79 -21.76 7.41
N ASP A 211 -1.95 -22.29 6.20
CA ASP A 211 -1.23 -23.49 5.75
C ASP A 211 0.29 -23.27 5.77
N ALA A 212 0.74 -22.13 5.24
CA ALA A 212 2.16 -21.78 5.25
C ALA A 212 2.75 -21.65 6.67
N LEU A 213 1.96 -21.17 7.63
CA LEU A 213 2.38 -21.05 9.03
C LEU A 213 2.38 -22.37 9.80
N LEU A 214 1.61 -23.35 9.35
CA LEU A 214 1.54 -24.68 10.00
C LEU A 214 2.49 -25.70 9.34
N HIS A 215 2.73 -25.62 8.05
CA HIS A 215 3.44 -26.63 7.27
C HIS A 215 4.62 -26.09 6.48
N GLY A 216 4.76 -24.75 6.39
CA GLY A 216 5.86 -24.10 5.70
C GLY A 216 7.13 -24.05 6.55
N PRO A 217 8.21 -23.45 6.01
CA PRO A 217 9.49 -23.37 6.67
C PRO A 217 9.44 -22.46 7.92
N ALA A 218 9.91 -22.99 9.04
CA ALA A 218 10.14 -22.26 10.28
C ALA A 218 11.48 -22.72 10.89
N SER A 219 12.11 -21.86 11.69
CA SER A 219 13.27 -22.21 12.48
C SER A 219 12.79 -22.82 13.82
N ASP A 220 13.56 -23.75 14.34
CA ASP A 220 13.32 -24.36 15.67
C ASP A 220 13.50 -23.35 16.81
#